data_a5019a4acb576f9e47bb07d97cda7fe2
#
_entry.id   a5019a4acb576f9e47bb07d97cda7fe2
#
_cell.length_a   1.000
_cell.length_b   1.000
_cell.length_c   1.000
_cell.angle_alpha   90.00
_cell.angle_beta   90.00
_cell.angle_gamma   90.00
#
_symmetry.space_group_name_H-M   'P 1'
#
loop_
_entity.id
_entity.type
_entity.pdbx_description
1 polymer ?
#
loop_
_entity_poly.entity_id
_entity_poly.type
_entity_poly.pdbx_seq_one_letter_code
_entity_poly.pdbx_strand_id
1 'polypeptide(L)'
;MSPHEIINEVSDQYHMDTAKVLSPCRTAHVSLVRMIGMFVLRTRAKMTFPAIGKIMGRDHSTVVHAVNVIAARVAKEPQFGRQIAKVVARIAVKDREDNGNGLSEWPGTPVEVAAEDAL
;
A
#
# COMPACT_ATOMS: atom_id res chain seq x y z
N MET A 1 -3.90 -5.54 -12.71
CA MET A 1 -4.65 -4.57 -11.89
C MET A 1 -3.92 -3.23 -11.88
N SER A 2 -4.63 -2.15 -12.12
CA SER A 2 -4.00 -0.83 -12.18
C SER A 2 -3.71 -0.29 -10.78
N PRO A 3 -2.79 0.69 -10.65
CA PRO A 3 -2.55 1.29 -9.36
C PRO A 3 -3.80 1.89 -8.72
N HIS A 4 -4.67 2.49 -9.53
CA HIS A 4 -5.92 3.05 -9.02
C HIS A 4 -6.84 1.98 -8.43
N GLU A 5 -6.89 0.83 -9.07
CA GLU A 5 -7.67 -0.29 -8.56
C GLU A 5 -7.11 -0.80 -7.24
N ILE A 6 -5.79 -0.79 -7.08
CA ILE A 6 -5.16 -1.17 -5.82
C ILE A 6 -5.55 -0.19 -4.72
N ILE A 7 -5.53 1.11 -5.01
CA ILE A 7 -5.94 2.11 -4.04
C ILE A 7 -7.41 1.92 -3.67
N ASN A 8 -8.25 1.60 -4.66
CA ASN A 8 -9.66 1.32 -4.41
C ASN A 8 -9.86 0.15 -3.45
N GLU A 9 -9.09 -0.92 -3.64
CA GLU A 9 -9.20 -2.09 -2.76
C GLU A 9 -8.76 -1.76 -1.34
N VAL A 10 -7.69 -1.00 -1.19
CA VAL A 10 -7.23 -0.59 0.13
C VAL A 10 -8.30 0.28 0.81
N SER A 11 -8.83 1.24 0.07
CA SER A 11 -9.85 2.15 0.59
C SER A 11 -11.10 1.38 1.00
N ASP A 12 -11.52 0.44 0.17
CA ASP A 12 -12.70 -0.37 0.41
C ASP A 12 -12.54 -1.22 1.68
N GLN A 13 -11.35 -1.77 1.88
CA GLN A 13 -11.06 -2.56 3.08
C GLN A 13 -11.28 -1.76 4.36
N TYR A 14 -11.03 -0.46 4.30
CA TYR A 14 -11.19 0.43 5.45
C TYR A 14 -12.47 1.25 5.38
N HIS A 15 -13.40 0.88 4.50
CA HIS A 15 -14.71 1.53 4.36
C HIS A 15 -14.56 3.03 4.12
N MET A 16 -13.65 3.40 3.24
CA MET A 16 -13.34 4.79 2.95
C MET A 16 -13.44 5.05 1.45
N ASP A 17 -13.90 6.25 1.10
CA ASP A 17 -13.97 6.66 -0.29
C ASP A 17 -12.56 6.90 -0.83
N THR A 18 -12.27 6.35 -2.00
CA THR A 18 -10.98 6.53 -2.65
C THR A 18 -10.66 8.00 -2.86
N ALA A 19 -11.65 8.79 -3.25
CA ALA A 19 -11.44 10.23 -3.43
C ALA A 19 -10.92 10.89 -2.16
N LYS A 20 -11.40 10.44 -1.00
CA LYS A 20 -10.94 10.98 0.28
C LYS A 20 -9.50 10.57 0.58
N VAL A 21 -9.14 9.35 0.26
CA VAL A 21 -7.78 8.86 0.44
C VAL A 21 -6.80 9.69 -0.41
N LEU A 22 -7.21 10.03 -1.62
CA LEU A 22 -6.38 10.82 -2.53
C LEU A 22 -6.43 12.32 -2.26
N SER A 23 -7.33 12.76 -1.40
CA SER A 23 -7.49 14.18 -1.07
C SER A 23 -6.39 14.65 -0.12
N PRO A 24 -6.27 15.96 0.10
CA PRO A 24 -5.31 16.49 1.07
C PRO A 24 -5.74 16.35 2.53
N CYS A 25 -6.79 15.60 2.81
CA CYS A 25 -7.28 15.42 4.17
C CYS A 25 -6.18 14.88 5.08
N ARG A 26 -6.05 15.46 6.27
CA ARG A 26 -4.99 15.15 7.21
C ARG A 26 -5.45 14.45 8.48
N THR A 27 -6.68 13.98 8.53
CA THR A 27 -7.11 13.22 9.70
C THR A 27 -6.26 11.96 9.82
N ALA A 28 -6.02 11.53 11.05
CA ALA A 28 -5.14 10.38 11.30
C ALA A 28 -5.60 9.13 10.56
N HIS A 29 -6.89 8.88 10.55
CA HIS A 29 -7.42 7.68 9.90
C HIS A 29 -7.23 7.73 8.38
N VAL A 30 -7.54 8.86 7.75
CA VAL A 30 -7.35 9.01 6.31
C VAL A 30 -5.88 8.92 5.94
N SER A 31 -5.01 9.55 6.74
CA SER A 31 -3.57 9.49 6.52
C SER A 31 -3.05 8.08 6.61
N LEU A 32 -3.54 7.30 7.58
CA LEU A 32 -3.13 5.91 7.72
C LEU A 32 -3.51 5.09 6.49
N VAL A 33 -4.75 5.22 6.02
CA VAL A 33 -5.19 4.48 4.85
C VAL A 33 -4.38 4.86 3.61
N ARG A 34 -4.07 6.16 3.48
CA ARG A 34 -3.21 6.64 2.38
C ARG A 34 -1.83 6.00 2.44
N MET A 35 -1.23 5.95 3.63
CA MET A 35 0.09 5.36 3.81
C MET A 35 0.07 3.86 3.50
N ILE A 36 -0.98 3.16 3.90
CA ILE A 36 -1.15 1.76 3.57
C ILE A 36 -1.23 1.57 2.05
N GLY A 37 -1.95 2.46 1.37
CA GLY A 37 -2.02 2.43 -0.08
C GLY A 37 -0.64 2.56 -0.72
N MET A 38 0.16 3.48 -0.23
CA MET A 38 1.53 3.66 -0.73
C MET A 38 2.37 2.40 -0.50
N PHE A 39 2.24 1.80 0.67
CA PHE A 39 2.97 0.57 1.01
C PHE A 39 2.57 -0.57 0.08
N VAL A 40 1.29 -0.75 -0.18
CA VAL A 40 0.81 -1.81 -1.05
C VAL A 40 1.24 -1.57 -2.50
N LEU A 41 1.19 -0.33 -2.96
CA LEU A 41 1.67 0.00 -4.31
C LEU A 41 3.16 -0.33 -4.45
N ARG A 42 3.95 -0.07 -3.42
CA ARG A 42 5.37 -0.38 -3.44
C ARG A 42 5.62 -1.88 -3.41
N THR A 43 4.98 -2.59 -2.50
CA THR A 43 5.28 -4.01 -2.29
C THR A 43 4.56 -4.92 -3.27
N ARG A 44 3.32 -4.61 -3.62
CA ARG A 44 2.53 -5.49 -4.50
C ARG A 44 2.67 -5.13 -5.98
N ALA A 45 2.62 -3.85 -6.30
CA ALA A 45 2.75 -3.39 -7.68
C ALA A 45 4.19 -3.08 -8.05
N LYS A 46 5.09 -3.08 -7.08
CA LYS A 46 6.53 -2.84 -7.29
C LYS A 46 6.81 -1.51 -7.96
N MET A 47 6.00 -0.51 -7.65
CA MET A 47 6.17 0.82 -8.22
C MET A 47 7.31 1.56 -7.54
N THR A 48 7.94 2.45 -8.30
CA THR A 48 8.98 3.32 -7.73
C THR A 48 8.34 4.39 -6.86
N PHE A 49 9.11 4.93 -5.92
CA PHE A 49 8.61 5.98 -5.02
C PHE A 49 8.14 7.21 -5.80
N PRO A 50 8.88 7.70 -6.81
CA PRO A 50 8.37 8.83 -7.59
C PRO A 50 7.06 8.53 -8.31
N ALA A 51 6.90 7.31 -8.83
CA ALA A 51 5.66 6.93 -9.51
C ALA A 51 4.48 6.92 -8.56
N ILE A 52 4.69 6.38 -7.34
CA ILE A 52 3.65 6.37 -6.32
C ILE A 52 3.29 7.80 -5.93
N GLY A 53 4.30 8.64 -5.75
CA GLY A 53 4.09 10.04 -5.39
C GLY A 53 3.26 10.77 -6.43
N LYS A 54 3.49 10.49 -7.69
CA LYS A 54 2.76 11.10 -8.78
C LYS A 54 1.27 10.74 -8.72
N ILE A 55 0.98 9.46 -8.50
CA ILE A 55 -0.41 8.99 -8.42
C ILE A 55 -1.11 9.54 -7.18
N MET A 56 -0.41 9.58 -6.06
CA MET A 56 -0.99 10.01 -4.79
C MET A 56 -0.96 11.53 -4.61
N GLY A 57 -0.32 12.25 -5.51
CA GLY A 57 -0.18 13.70 -5.39
C GLY A 57 0.72 14.09 -4.22
N ARG A 58 1.76 13.33 -3.97
CA ARG A 58 2.69 13.55 -2.86
C ARG A 58 4.12 13.52 -3.36
N ASP A 59 5.00 14.20 -2.62
CA ASP A 59 6.42 14.17 -2.87
C ASP A 59 6.97 12.77 -2.61
N HIS A 60 7.99 12.35 -3.37
CA HIS A 60 8.51 10.99 -3.22
C HIS A 60 9.12 10.74 -1.83
N SER A 61 9.69 11.76 -1.20
CA SER A 61 10.21 11.59 0.17
C SER A 61 9.11 11.30 1.16
N THR A 62 7.92 11.86 0.94
CA THR A 62 6.75 11.56 1.76
C THR A 62 6.35 10.09 1.57
N VAL A 63 6.42 9.59 0.34
CA VAL A 63 6.11 8.19 0.05
C VAL A 63 7.11 7.27 0.74
N VAL A 64 8.40 7.57 0.64
CA VAL A 64 9.45 6.79 1.30
C VAL A 64 9.18 6.70 2.80
N HIS A 65 8.89 7.83 3.43
CA HIS A 65 8.59 7.87 4.86
C HIS A 65 7.37 7.01 5.19
N ALA A 66 6.31 7.15 4.42
CA ALA A 66 5.08 6.39 4.65
C ALA A 66 5.31 4.90 4.54
N VAL A 67 6.01 4.46 3.50
CA VAL A 67 6.30 3.05 3.29
C VAL A 67 7.13 2.50 4.45
N ASN A 68 8.12 3.26 4.90
CA ASN A 68 8.95 2.83 6.03
C ASN A 68 8.15 2.74 7.32
N VAL A 69 7.27 3.69 7.58
CA VAL A 69 6.43 3.67 8.78
C VAL A 69 5.53 2.43 8.79
N ILE A 70 4.88 2.16 7.67
CA ILE A 70 3.99 1.00 7.57
C ILE A 70 4.79 -0.30 7.67
N ALA A 71 5.94 -0.39 7.00
CA ALA A 71 6.79 -1.57 7.07
C ALA A 71 7.20 -1.88 8.51
N ALA A 72 7.63 -0.86 9.25
CA ALA A 72 8.02 -1.02 10.64
C ALA A 72 6.85 -1.48 11.50
N ARG A 73 5.67 -0.92 11.26
CA ARG A 73 4.49 -1.28 12.03
C ARG A 73 4.04 -2.71 11.75
N VAL A 74 4.11 -3.14 10.50
CA VAL A 74 3.80 -4.53 10.13
C VAL A 74 4.73 -5.48 10.86
N ALA A 75 6.02 -5.13 10.96
CA ALA A 75 7.00 -5.97 11.64
C ALA A 75 6.76 -6.05 13.15
N LYS A 76 6.30 -4.96 13.74
CA LYS A 76 6.14 -4.88 15.20
C LYS A 76 4.78 -5.34 15.71
N GLU A 77 3.74 -5.17 14.91
CA GLU A 77 2.37 -5.45 15.34
C GLU A 77 1.76 -6.55 14.48
N PRO A 78 1.74 -7.79 15.00
CA PRO A 78 1.21 -8.92 14.20
C PRO A 78 -0.22 -8.72 13.73
N GLN A 79 -1.07 -8.07 14.54
CA GLN A 79 -2.44 -7.82 14.14
C GLN A 79 -2.52 -6.87 12.95
N PHE A 80 -1.71 -5.84 12.97
CA PHE A 80 -1.65 -4.89 11.86
C PHE A 80 -1.15 -5.59 10.60
N GLY A 81 -0.11 -6.41 10.74
CA GLY A 81 0.41 -7.19 9.63
C GLY A 81 -0.64 -8.11 9.01
N ARG A 82 -1.48 -8.72 9.84
CA ARG A 82 -2.57 -9.56 9.34
C ARG A 82 -3.61 -8.76 8.58
N GLN A 83 -3.92 -7.55 9.03
CA GLN A 83 -4.85 -6.68 8.30
C GLN A 83 -4.30 -6.32 6.93
N ILE A 84 -3.03 -5.97 6.86
CA ILE A 84 -2.39 -5.65 5.59
C ILE A 84 -2.36 -6.89 4.68
N ALA A 85 -2.08 -8.05 5.25
CA ALA A 85 -2.07 -9.30 4.49
C ALA A 85 -3.44 -9.61 3.88
N LYS A 86 -4.52 -9.28 4.58
CA LYS A 86 -5.88 -9.46 4.04
C LYS A 86 -6.11 -8.58 2.83
N VAL A 87 -5.67 -7.33 2.89
CA VAL A 87 -5.79 -6.42 1.75
C VAL A 87 -5.00 -6.95 0.56
N VAL A 88 -3.76 -7.39 0.80
CA VAL A 88 -2.91 -7.94 -0.25
C VAL A 88 -3.54 -9.20 -0.84
N ALA A 89 -4.12 -10.05 0.00
CA ALA A 89 -4.78 -11.27 -0.49
C ALA A 89 -5.97 -10.95 -1.40
N ARG A 90 -6.77 -9.95 -1.05
CA ARG A 90 -7.89 -9.53 -1.90
C ARG A 90 -7.40 -9.01 -3.24
N ILE A 91 -6.34 -8.22 -3.22
CA ILE A 91 -5.75 -7.70 -4.44
C ILE A 91 -5.22 -8.84 -5.30
N ALA A 92 -4.57 -9.83 -4.69
CA ALA A 92 -4.04 -10.97 -5.41
C ALA A 92 -5.14 -11.78 -6.08
N VAL A 93 -6.27 -11.97 -5.40
CA VAL A 93 -7.41 -12.68 -5.97
C VAL A 93 -7.96 -11.94 -7.19
N LYS A 94 -8.16 -10.63 -7.06
CA LYS A 94 -8.68 -9.85 -8.18
C LYS A 94 -7.71 -9.81 -9.35
N ASP A 95 -6.43 -9.70 -9.06
CA ASP A 95 -5.40 -9.70 -10.08
C ASP A 95 -5.37 -11.02 -10.84
N ARG A 96 -5.55 -12.12 -10.12
CA ARG A 96 -5.64 -13.45 -10.72
C ARG A 96 -6.85 -13.56 -11.63
N GLU A 97 -7.99 -13.04 -11.21
CA GLU A 97 -9.20 -13.06 -12.02
C GLU A 97 -9.01 -12.27 -13.30
N ASP A 98 -8.32 -11.12 -13.22
CA ASP A 98 -8.08 -10.28 -14.38
C ASP A 98 -7.08 -10.90 -15.34
N ASN A 99 -6.02 -11.51 -14.82
CA ASN A 99 -4.89 -11.95 -15.63
C ASN A 99 -4.79 -13.47 -15.77
N GLY A 100 -5.49 -14.19 -14.93
CA GLY A 100 -5.46 -15.66 -14.96
C GLY A 100 -4.22 -16.27 -14.32
N ASN A 101 -3.30 -15.49 -13.81
CA ASN A 101 -2.12 -16.04 -13.18
C ASN A 101 -1.59 -15.18 -12.06
N GLY A 102 -2.41 -14.58 -11.28
CA GLY A 102 -1.97 -13.69 -10.24
C GLY A 102 -0.96 -14.31 -9.30
N LEU A 103 0.05 -13.54 -8.96
CA LEU A 103 0.95 -13.90 -7.89
C LEU A 103 0.37 -13.42 -6.60
N SER A 104 0.26 -14.33 -5.67
CA SER A 104 -0.48 -14.03 -4.46
C SER A 104 0.37 -13.98 -3.22
N GLU A 105 1.66 -14.15 -3.36
CA GLU A 105 2.49 -14.21 -2.18
C GLU A 105 2.64 -12.86 -1.51
N TRP A 106 2.46 -12.85 -0.22
CA TRP A 106 2.81 -11.73 0.62
C TRP A 106 4.32 -11.51 0.49
N PRO A 107 4.78 -10.29 0.30
CA PRO A 107 6.19 -10.05 -0.04
C PRO A 107 7.18 -10.41 1.04
N GLY A 108 6.81 -11.16 2.03
CA GLY A 108 7.73 -11.62 3.03
C GLY A 108 7.98 -10.59 4.11
N THR A 109 9.17 -10.05 4.18
CA THR A 109 9.47 -9.12 5.26
C THR A 109 9.39 -7.68 4.81
N PRO A 110 8.71 -6.80 5.56
CA PRO A 110 8.73 -5.37 5.26
C PRO A 110 10.13 -4.78 5.35
N VAL A 111 11.03 -5.48 5.99
CA VAL A 111 12.42 -5.04 6.14
C VAL A 111 13.08 -4.85 4.79
N GLU A 112 12.75 -5.69 3.82
CA GLU A 112 13.31 -5.54 2.48
C GLU A 112 12.99 -4.18 1.88
N VAL A 113 11.74 -3.74 2.06
CA VAL A 113 11.32 -2.45 1.54
C VAL A 113 12.07 -1.33 2.26
N ALA A 114 12.19 -1.44 3.58
CA ALA A 114 12.88 -0.43 4.37
C ALA A 114 14.37 -0.37 4.02
N ALA A 115 14.97 -1.52 3.76
CA ALA A 115 16.38 -1.58 3.40
C ALA A 115 16.65 -0.88 2.07
N GLU A 116 15.76 -1.04 1.11
CA GLU A 116 15.88 -0.33 -0.17
C GLU A 116 15.82 1.17 0.04
N ASP A 117 14.93 1.60 0.92
CA ASP A 117 14.73 3.02 1.17
C ASP A 117 15.90 3.65 1.92
N ALA A 118 16.62 2.87 2.68
CA ALA A 118 17.76 3.37 3.42
C ALA A 118 18.95 3.68 2.51
N LEU A 119 18.94 3.16 1.33
CA LEU A 119 19.99 3.42 0.35
C LEU A 119 19.68 4.63 -0.50
#